data_0889319c46f19bad11825a49df16e81a
#
_entry.id   0889319c46f19bad11825a49df16e81a
#
_cell.length_a   1.000
_cell.length_b   1.000
_cell.length_c   1.000
_cell.angle_alpha   90.00
_cell.angle_beta   90.00
_cell.angle_gamma   90.00
#
_symmetry.space_group_name_H-M   'P 1'
#
loop_
_entity.id
_entity.type
_entity.pdbx_description
1 polymer ?
#
loop_
_entity_poly.entity_id
_entity_poly.type
_entity_poly.pdbx_seq_one_letter_code
_entity_poly.pdbx_strand_id
1 'polypeptide(L)' 'MVTGSQIQTARSLLGWDRRHLARACKLRIETLARAESVEGEAPITVAHAQVIRAVLEQAGIEFPTGASTGVALRTKSAA' A
#
# COMPACT_ATOMS: atom_id res chain seq x y z
N MET A 1 6.91 -8.39 1.63
CA MET A 1 6.70 -7.28 2.57
C MET A 1 6.46 -5.99 1.81
N VAL A 2 5.86 -5.04 2.46
CA VAL A 2 5.53 -3.78 1.86
C VAL A 2 6.49 -2.71 2.32
N THR A 3 6.92 -1.83 1.45
CA THR A 3 7.75 -0.70 1.86
C THR A 3 6.89 0.54 1.97
N GLY A 4 7.39 1.53 2.71
CA GLY A 4 6.70 2.80 2.81
C GLY A 4 6.55 3.47 1.47
N SER A 5 7.56 3.37 0.64
CA SER A 5 7.53 3.93 -0.70
C SER A 5 6.45 3.26 -1.55
N GLN A 6 6.29 1.95 -1.43
CA GLN A 6 5.26 1.24 -2.17
C GLN A 6 3.86 1.71 -1.75
N ILE A 7 3.66 1.92 -0.44
CA ILE A 7 2.37 2.36 0.05
C ILE A 7 2.03 3.74 -0.50
N GLN A 8 2.99 4.66 -0.45
CA GLN A 8 2.75 6.00 -0.97
C GLN A 8 2.46 5.99 -2.45
N THR A 9 3.25 5.25 -3.21
CA THR A 9 3.06 5.18 -4.65
C THR A 9 1.71 4.56 -4.99
N ALA A 10 1.34 3.51 -4.29
CA ALA A 10 0.06 2.85 -4.55
C ALA A 10 -1.10 3.81 -4.27
N ARG A 11 -1.03 4.56 -3.17
CA ARG A 11 -2.08 5.54 -2.87
C ARG A 11 -2.19 6.58 -3.97
N SER A 12 -1.03 7.07 -4.43
CA SER A 12 -1.03 8.07 -5.49
C SER A 12 -1.66 7.53 -6.76
N LEU A 13 -1.37 6.31 -7.11
CA LEU A 13 -1.94 5.70 -8.30
C LEU A 13 -3.46 5.56 -8.20
N LEU A 14 -3.95 5.33 -6.99
CA LEU A 14 -5.38 5.17 -6.79
C LEU A 14 -6.09 6.49 -6.54
N GLY A 15 -5.34 7.55 -6.32
CA GLY A 15 -5.93 8.82 -5.96
C GLY A 15 -6.48 8.83 -4.54
N TRP A 16 -5.93 7.99 -3.66
CA TRP A 16 -6.40 7.87 -2.29
C TRP A 16 -5.52 8.70 -1.36
N ASP A 17 -6.13 9.37 -0.39
CA ASP A 17 -5.33 10.00 0.63
C ASP A 17 -5.07 8.98 1.73
N ARG A 18 -4.24 9.36 2.69
CA ARG A 18 -3.84 8.42 3.74
C ARG A 18 -5.04 8.02 4.59
N ARG A 19 -5.95 8.96 4.82
CA ARG A 19 -7.13 8.67 5.63
C ARG A 19 -8.00 7.62 4.97
N HIS A 20 -8.14 7.71 3.66
CA HIS A 20 -8.93 6.76 2.91
C HIS A 20 -8.35 5.35 3.06
N LEU A 21 -7.02 5.24 2.92
CA LEU A 21 -6.37 3.95 3.03
C LEU A 21 -6.50 3.40 4.44
N ALA A 22 -6.32 4.26 5.45
CA ALA A 22 -6.43 3.82 6.83
C ALA A 22 -7.81 3.25 7.10
N ARG A 23 -8.83 3.94 6.60
CA ARG A 23 -10.20 3.49 6.79
C ARG A 23 -10.46 2.17 6.09
N ALA A 24 -9.94 2.03 4.88
CA ALA A 24 -10.12 0.81 4.12
C ALA A 24 -9.44 -0.37 4.79
N CYS A 25 -8.32 -0.12 5.46
CA CYS A 25 -7.59 -1.16 6.16
C CYS A 25 -8.10 -1.36 7.58
N LYS A 26 -8.96 -0.47 8.06
CA LYS A 26 -9.44 -0.48 9.44
C LYS A 26 -8.29 -0.33 10.40
N LEU A 27 -7.35 0.53 10.04
CA LEU A 27 -6.19 0.84 10.86
C LEU A 27 -6.21 2.31 11.21
N ARG A 28 -5.42 2.69 12.20
CA ARG A 28 -5.34 4.08 12.57
C ARG A 28 -4.49 4.81 11.55
N ILE A 29 -4.80 6.07 11.34
CA ILE A 29 -4.03 6.86 10.38
C ILE A 29 -2.59 7.00 10.86
N GLU A 30 -2.35 6.98 12.17
CA GLU A 30 -0.99 7.05 12.69
C GLU A 30 -0.16 5.83 12.27
N THR A 31 -0.80 4.67 12.16
CA THR A 31 -0.11 3.49 11.70
C THR A 31 0.35 3.67 10.26
N LEU A 32 -0.51 4.25 9.43
CA LEU A 32 -0.16 4.51 8.05
C LEU A 32 0.93 5.58 7.96
N ALA A 33 0.84 6.62 8.79
CA ALA A 33 1.86 7.66 8.78
C ALA A 33 3.22 7.07 9.12
N ARG A 34 3.26 6.18 10.12
CA ARG A 34 4.50 5.55 10.50
C ARG A 34 5.02 4.65 9.39
N ALA A 35 4.10 3.90 8.77
CA ALA A 35 4.50 2.99 7.70
C ALA A 35 5.10 3.73 6.53
N GLU A 36 4.57 4.91 6.23
CA GLU A 36 5.03 5.67 5.08
C GLU A 36 6.19 6.59 5.39
N SER A 37 6.64 6.62 6.63
CA SER A 37 7.70 7.54 7.02
C SER A 37 9.08 7.11 6.53
N VAL A 38 9.21 5.91 6.00
CA VAL A 38 10.47 5.41 5.49
C VAL A 38 10.28 4.93 4.08
N GLU A 39 11.36 4.91 3.31
CA GLU A 39 11.27 4.40 1.96
C GLU A 39 11.40 2.89 1.92
N GLY A 40 12.04 2.31 2.90
CA GLY A 40 12.24 0.89 2.93
C GLY A 40 11.09 0.17 3.60
N GLU A 41 11.40 -0.98 4.18
CA GLU A 41 10.36 -1.79 4.78
C GLU A 41 9.61 -1.00 5.85
N ALA A 42 8.31 -1.01 5.78
CA ALA A 42 7.50 -0.23 6.68
C ALA A 42 7.63 -0.74 8.11
N PRO A 43 7.82 0.15 9.09
CA PRO A 43 8.02 -0.26 10.48
C PRO A 43 6.68 -0.55 11.15
N ILE A 44 6.00 -1.55 10.67
CA ILE A 44 4.71 -1.97 11.21
C ILE A 44 4.73 -3.49 11.33
N THR A 45 3.73 -4.03 11.98
CA THR A 45 3.69 -5.47 12.17
C THR A 45 3.44 -6.17 10.85
N VAL A 46 3.80 -7.43 10.80
CA VAL A 46 3.56 -8.23 9.61
C VAL A 46 2.06 -8.30 9.31
N ALA A 47 1.26 -8.42 10.35
CA ALA A 47 -0.19 -8.48 10.15
C ALA A 47 -0.72 -7.22 9.50
N HIS A 48 -0.25 -6.05 9.98
CA HIS A 48 -0.70 -4.78 9.38
C HIS A 48 -0.20 -4.65 7.96
N ALA A 49 1.03 -5.08 7.69
CA ALA A 49 1.57 -5.02 6.33
C ALA A 49 0.74 -5.87 5.38
N GLN A 50 0.32 -7.05 5.83
CA GLN A 50 -0.48 -7.92 5.00
C GLN A 50 -1.85 -7.32 4.71
N VAL A 51 -2.46 -6.67 5.70
CA VAL A 51 -3.76 -6.04 5.51
C VAL A 51 -3.64 -4.91 4.49
N ILE A 52 -2.62 -4.08 4.63
CA ILE A 52 -2.42 -2.96 3.71
C ILE A 52 -2.23 -3.47 2.30
N ARG A 53 -1.39 -4.49 2.14
CA ARG A 53 -1.14 -5.03 0.82
C ARG A 53 -2.40 -5.63 0.22
N ALA A 54 -3.16 -6.38 1.01
CA ALA A 54 -4.38 -7.01 0.51
C ALA A 54 -5.39 -5.97 0.06
N VAL A 55 -5.55 -4.90 0.83
CA VAL A 55 -6.49 -3.85 0.47
C VAL A 55 -6.07 -3.18 -0.83
N LEU A 56 -4.78 -2.88 -0.97
CA LEU A 56 -4.29 -2.23 -2.18
C LEU A 56 -4.42 -3.17 -3.38
N GLU A 57 -4.16 -4.45 -3.19
CA GLU A 57 -4.30 -5.40 -4.29
C GLU A 57 -5.75 -5.51 -4.73
N GLN A 58 -6.67 -5.49 -3.80
CA GLN A 58 -8.08 -5.55 -4.17
C GLN A 58 -8.51 -4.29 -4.90
N ALA A 59 -7.83 -3.18 -4.65
CA ALA A 59 -8.14 -1.93 -5.33
C ALA A 59 -7.48 -1.84 -6.71
N GLY A 60 -6.69 -2.82 -7.07
CA GLY A 60 -6.09 -2.84 -8.40
C GLY A 60 -4.60 -2.62 -8.46
N ILE A 61 -3.92 -2.55 -7.33
CA ILE A 61 -2.49 -2.34 -7.31
C ILE A 61 -1.79 -3.69 -7.44
N GLU A 62 -0.78 -3.76 -8.29
CA GLU A 62 0.03 -4.94 -8.43
C GLU A 62 1.37 -4.69 -7.79
N PHE A 63 1.79 -5.63 -6.95
CA PHE A 63 3.09 -5.55 -6.30
C PHE A 63 4.01 -6.54 -7.02
N PRO A 64 5.09 -6.04 -7.60
CA PRO A 64 5.99 -6.93 -8.32
C PRO A 64 6.70 -7.88 -7.36
N THR A 65 7.15 -8.99 -7.88
CA THR A 65 7.93 -9.92 -7.09
C THR A 65 9.40 -9.70 -7.40
N GLY A 66 10.23 -10.30 -6.61
CA GLY A 66 11.67 -10.21 -6.86
C GLY A 66 12.24 -8.93 -6.33
N ALA A 67 13.23 -8.40 -6.99
CA ALA A 67 13.98 -7.27 -6.50
C ALA A 67 13.31 -5.93 -6.74
N SER A 68 12.28 -5.88 -7.53
CA SER A 68 11.66 -4.61 -7.85
C SER A 68 10.89 -4.08 -6.65
N THR A 69 10.96 -2.78 -6.42
CA THR A 69 10.21 -2.17 -5.34
C THR A 69 9.07 -1.31 -5.86
N GLY A 70 8.87 -1.26 -7.16
CA GLY A 70 7.79 -0.46 -7.71
C GLY A 70 6.44 -1.13 -7.54
N VAL A 71 5.39 -0.38 -7.76
CA VAL A 71 4.05 -0.92 -7.81
C VAL A 71 3.37 -0.32 -9.04
N ALA A 72 2.32 -0.94 -9.50
CA ALA A 72 1.63 -0.46 -10.68
C ALA A 72 0.13 -0.63 -10.49
N LEU A 73 -0.64 0.24 -11.10
CA LEU A 73 -2.08 0.10 -11.10
C LEU A 73 -2.45 -0.90 -12.19
N ARG A 74 -3.20 -1.91 -11.82
CA ARG A 74 -3.61 -2.91 -12.78
C ARG A 74 -4.61 -2.29 -13.74
N THR A 75 -4.35 -2.43 -15.00
CA THR A 75 -5.27 -1.91 -15.96
C THR A 75 -6.44 -2.82 -16.03
N LYS A 76 -7.62 -2.26 -15.79
CA LYS A 76 -8.69 -3.09 -15.75
C LYS A 76 -9.10 -3.28 -17.06
N SER A 77 -8.97 -4.14 -17.68
CA SER A 77 -9.39 -4.30 -18.92
C SER A 77 -10.75 -4.37 -18.97
N ALA A 78 -11.26 -3.88 -18.36
CA ALA A 78 -12.58 -3.81 -18.42
C ALA A 78 -13.08 -4.96 -18.60
N ALA A 79 -12.60 -5.36 -18.45
CA ALA A 79 -13.18 -6.31 -18.68
C ALA A 79 -13.88 -6.41 -18.49
#